data_b62be4efa443bdb5b0eb848bb121cac5
#
_entry.id   b62be4efa443bdb5b0eb848bb121cac5
#
_cell.length_a   1.000
_cell.length_b   1.000
_cell.length_c   1.000
_cell.angle_alpha   90.00
_cell.angle_beta   90.00
_cell.angle_gamma   90.00
#
_symmetry.space_group_name_H-M   'P 1'
#
loop_
_entity.id
_entity.type
_entity.pdbx_description
1 polymer ?
#
loop_
_entity_poly.entity_id
_entity_poly.type
_entity_poly.pdbx_seq_one_letter_code
_entity_poly.pdbx_strand_id
1 'polypeptide(L)'
;MKSLIFGYGQTGKSFERYLKNKNIVFDIYDDDTNKLPEAHQGKDINPSFNFLKNYKDIYISPGIKLQNYLTNDEITNLNLKSDLDIFFLEHNSFKVGITGTNGKSTLVHFLEQALNYSSSAIALGNIGNPVLENLDHQKKYSVIEASSYQLEKMESNFFDLAVITNIEHDHIQFHGTFKRYKEAKLKICRDKIKTIFCDGHDYETIAKKIAKDLEPNSNYDDLKLSPLPHRLEEFAGRFIDDSKSTNSSSLKHAISKLEFSGVLIVCGDPGKECLNEIIIKGPKKVYIFGNHRKDLLKIMNHPNIKDFATLDEVLKDLKDLNDSSKILFSPGNPSGKDFQNFSERGQYFKNKVLKYFGE
;
A
#
# COMPACT_ATOMS: atom_id res chain seq x y z
N MET A 1 15.10 19.62 25.27
CA MET A 1 14.64 18.21 25.21
C MET A 1 14.81 17.71 23.78
N LYS A 2 15.23 16.45 23.61
CA LYS A 2 15.31 15.78 22.31
C LYS A 2 13.93 15.30 21.86
N SER A 3 13.79 15.01 20.58
CA SER A 3 12.67 14.26 20.03
C SER A 3 13.00 12.78 19.86
N LEU A 4 12.00 11.91 19.67
CA LEU A 4 12.17 10.49 19.41
C LEU A 4 11.46 10.13 18.10
N ILE A 5 12.13 9.37 17.24
CA ILE A 5 11.46 8.64 16.14
C ILE A 5 11.16 7.23 16.65
N PHE A 6 9.88 6.86 16.68
CA PHE A 6 9.46 5.54 17.13
C PHE A 6 8.96 4.71 15.96
N GLY A 7 9.75 3.72 15.56
CA GLY A 7 9.60 2.90 14.35
C GLY A 7 10.39 3.47 13.16
N TYR A 8 11.32 2.69 12.61
CA TYR A 8 12.26 3.15 11.57
C TYR A 8 12.07 2.45 10.22
N GLY A 9 10.80 2.31 9.81
CA GLY A 9 10.42 1.96 8.45
C GLY A 9 10.51 3.16 7.49
N GLN A 10 9.78 3.12 6.38
CA GLN A 10 9.76 4.20 5.38
C GLN A 10 9.32 5.54 5.99
N THR A 11 8.26 5.57 6.79
CA THR A 11 7.80 6.78 7.49
C THR A 11 8.83 7.25 8.53
N GLY A 12 9.46 6.33 9.29
CA GLY A 12 10.52 6.69 10.23
C GLY A 12 11.71 7.37 9.55
N LYS A 13 12.11 6.89 8.37
CA LYS A 13 13.14 7.51 7.55
C LYS A 13 12.72 8.89 7.01
N SER A 14 11.43 9.08 6.71
CA SER A 14 10.93 10.42 6.32
C SER A 14 10.90 11.39 7.50
N PHE A 15 10.57 10.93 8.71
CA PHE A 15 10.73 11.72 9.94
C PHE A 15 12.20 12.12 10.18
N GLU A 16 13.15 11.21 9.98
CA GLU A 16 14.56 11.52 10.13
C GLU A 16 15.00 12.67 9.20
N ARG A 17 14.61 12.59 7.90
CA ARG A 17 14.92 13.66 6.94
C ARG A 17 14.26 14.98 7.35
N TYR A 18 12.98 14.94 7.73
CA TYR A 18 12.25 16.10 8.20
C TYR A 18 12.93 16.76 9.41
N LEU A 19 13.29 15.98 10.44
CA LEU A 19 13.93 16.51 11.65
C LEU A 19 15.33 17.06 11.39
N LYS A 20 16.12 16.41 10.52
CA LYS A 20 17.40 16.94 10.07
C LYS A 20 17.26 18.28 9.36
N ASN A 21 16.29 18.43 8.46
CA ASN A 21 16.01 19.68 7.77
C ASN A 21 15.58 20.81 8.72
N LYS A 22 14.91 20.48 9.81
CA LYS A 22 14.51 21.42 10.87
C LYS A 22 15.60 21.65 11.94
N ASN A 23 16.77 21.00 11.83
CA ASN A 23 17.84 21.03 12.84
C ASN A 23 17.37 20.58 14.24
N ILE A 24 16.45 19.66 14.32
CA ILE A 24 15.94 19.11 15.57
C ILE A 24 16.78 17.88 15.97
N VAL A 25 17.25 17.86 17.21
CA VAL A 25 18.01 16.71 17.76
C VAL A 25 17.06 15.62 18.16
N PHE A 26 17.32 14.39 17.74
CA PHE A 26 16.46 13.23 17.97
C PHE A 26 17.26 11.95 18.26
N ASP A 27 16.58 11.01 18.88
CA ASP A 27 16.96 9.60 18.96
C ASP A 27 16.02 8.76 18.10
N ILE A 28 16.41 7.52 17.77
CA ILE A 28 15.61 6.59 16.98
C ILE A 28 15.44 5.29 17.77
N TYR A 29 14.22 4.75 17.80
CA TYR A 29 13.89 3.45 18.33
C TYR A 29 13.14 2.61 17.30
N ASP A 30 13.51 1.35 17.15
CA ASP A 30 12.79 0.30 16.43
C ASP A 30 13.07 -1.03 17.15
N ASP A 31 12.08 -1.93 17.24
CA ASP A 31 12.27 -3.25 17.84
C ASP A 31 13.26 -4.10 17.04
N ASP A 32 13.33 -3.90 15.73
CA ASP A 32 14.33 -4.49 14.85
C ASP A 32 15.56 -3.59 14.76
N THR A 33 16.53 -3.82 15.64
CA THR A 33 17.76 -3.03 15.71
C THR A 33 18.59 -3.07 14.43
N ASN A 34 18.41 -4.07 13.55
CA ASN A 34 19.11 -4.13 12.25
C ASN A 34 18.64 -3.05 11.27
N LYS A 35 17.47 -2.46 11.50
CA LYS A 35 16.99 -1.32 10.70
C LYS A 35 17.65 0.00 11.08
N LEU A 36 18.20 0.09 12.30
CA LEU A 36 18.72 1.34 12.85
C LEU A 36 20.04 1.74 12.15
N PRO A 37 20.25 3.04 11.88
CA PRO A 37 21.55 3.56 11.46
C PRO A 37 22.61 3.27 12.54
N GLU A 38 23.87 3.04 12.15
CA GLU A 38 24.97 2.72 13.06
C GLU A 38 25.07 3.69 14.25
N ALA A 39 24.88 4.98 14.01
CA ALA A 39 24.91 6.02 15.06
C ALA A 39 23.81 5.86 16.14
N HIS A 40 22.79 5.05 15.88
CA HIS A 40 21.65 4.79 16.79
C HIS A 40 21.61 3.35 17.29
N GLN A 41 22.49 2.47 16.80
CA GLN A 41 22.62 1.10 17.30
C GLN A 41 23.25 1.11 18.69
N GLY A 42 22.86 0.16 19.54
CA GLY A 42 23.41 0.01 20.88
C GLY A 42 22.92 1.03 21.93
N LYS A 43 22.01 1.94 21.57
CA LYS A 43 21.34 2.78 22.57
C LYS A 43 20.27 1.95 23.27
N ASP A 44 20.39 1.86 24.58
CA ASP A 44 19.38 1.21 25.44
C ASP A 44 18.17 2.15 25.59
N ILE A 45 17.25 2.10 24.63
CA ILE A 45 15.99 2.83 24.68
C ILE A 45 14.92 1.88 25.19
N ASN A 46 14.49 2.09 26.43
CA ASN A 46 13.37 1.38 27.03
C ASN A 46 12.07 2.16 26.70
N PRO A 47 11.12 1.59 25.95
CA PRO A 47 9.89 2.27 25.54
C PRO A 47 8.84 2.40 26.68
N SER A 48 9.27 2.34 27.96
CA SER A 48 8.41 2.61 29.10
C SER A 48 7.97 4.08 29.16
N PHE A 49 6.81 4.35 29.75
CA PHE A 49 6.27 5.71 29.91
C PHE A 49 7.27 6.65 30.58
N ASN A 50 7.93 6.20 31.66
CA ASN A 50 8.88 7.02 32.40
C ASN A 50 10.08 7.46 31.56
N PHE A 51 10.45 6.69 30.55
CA PHE A 51 11.48 7.06 29.60
C PHE A 51 10.93 7.98 28.50
N LEU A 52 9.79 7.60 27.89
CA LEU A 52 9.21 8.30 26.75
C LEU A 52 8.75 9.72 27.08
N LYS A 53 8.23 9.97 28.28
CA LYS A 53 7.82 11.31 28.75
C LYS A 53 8.95 12.35 28.83
N ASN A 54 10.21 11.92 28.74
CA ASN A 54 11.36 12.83 28.73
C ASN A 54 11.66 13.37 27.32
N TYR A 55 11.01 12.87 26.28
CA TYR A 55 11.11 13.45 24.94
C TYR A 55 10.11 14.59 24.77
N LYS A 56 10.52 15.60 24.00
CA LYS A 56 9.65 16.74 23.68
C LYS A 56 8.50 16.32 22.77
N ASP A 57 8.84 15.63 21.71
CA ASP A 57 7.91 15.12 20.69
C ASP A 57 8.30 13.68 20.33
N ILE A 58 7.31 12.82 20.12
CA ILE A 58 7.50 11.44 19.67
C ILE A 58 6.86 11.29 18.30
N TYR A 59 7.71 11.13 17.28
CA TYR A 59 7.33 10.92 15.89
C TYR A 59 7.06 9.45 15.65
N ILE A 60 5.77 9.08 15.57
CA ILE A 60 5.36 7.69 15.59
C ILE A 60 5.06 7.15 14.17
N SER A 61 5.77 6.08 13.79
CA SER A 61 5.47 5.38 12.56
C SER A 61 4.12 4.64 12.63
N PRO A 62 3.33 4.61 11.54
CA PRO A 62 1.97 4.05 11.53
C PRO A 62 1.89 2.61 12.02
N GLY A 63 2.85 1.75 11.68
CA GLY A 63 2.89 0.34 12.06
C GLY A 63 3.16 0.06 13.54
N ILE A 64 3.49 1.07 14.34
CA ILE A 64 3.78 0.89 15.77
C ILE A 64 2.48 0.82 16.57
N LYS A 65 2.30 -0.29 17.30
CA LYS A 65 1.18 -0.47 18.23
C LYS A 65 1.62 -0.10 19.65
N LEU A 66 1.37 1.16 20.04
CA LEU A 66 1.81 1.68 21.36
C LEU A 66 1.27 0.87 22.53
N GLN A 67 0.10 0.25 22.40
CA GLN A 67 -0.50 -0.60 23.43
C GLN A 67 0.33 -1.85 23.77
N ASN A 68 1.34 -2.17 22.96
CA ASN A 68 2.31 -3.22 23.31
C ASN A 68 3.31 -2.78 24.40
N TYR A 69 3.40 -1.47 24.66
CA TYR A 69 4.39 -0.87 25.57
C TYR A 69 3.75 -0.07 26.70
N LEU A 70 2.57 0.51 26.45
CA LEU A 70 1.95 1.53 27.30
C LEU A 70 0.45 1.28 27.47
N THR A 71 -0.10 1.74 28.58
CA THR A 71 -1.55 1.86 28.79
C THR A 71 -2.12 3.03 27.97
N ASN A 72 -3.43 3.05 27.75
CA ASN A 72 -4.07 4.15 27.02
C ASN A 72 -3.89 5.50 27.75
N ASP A 73 -3.95 5.53 29.08
CA ASP A 73 -3.75 6.74 29.87
C ASP A 73 -2.31 7.28 29.72
N GLU A 74 -1.32 6.41 29.65
CA GLU A 74 0.06 6.79 29.40
C GLU A 74 0.24 7.35 27.99
N ILE A 75 -0.41 6.74 26.99
CA ILE A 75 -0.36 7.20 25.59
C ILE A 75 -0.91 8.61 25.45
N THR A 76 -2.03 8.93 26.11
CA THR A 76 -2.66 10.27 26.04
C THR A 76 -1.81 11.36 26.68
N ASN A 77 -0.86 11.00 27.55
CA ASN A 77 0.07 11.93 28.19
C ASN A 77 1.38 12.13 27.42
N LEU A 78 1.53 11.56 26.22
CA LEU A 78 2.69 11.74 25.34
C LEU A 78 2.35 12.72 24.22
N ASN A 79 3.35 13.54 23.83
CA ASN A 79 3.20 14.42 22.68
C ASN A 79 3.56 13.65 21.40
N LEU A 80 2.58 12.95 20.85
CA LEU A 80 2.74 12.15 19.64
C LEU A 80 2.62 13.04 18.41
N LYS A 81 3.34 12.69 17.33
CA LYS A 81 3.30 13.35 16.02
C LYS A 81 3.20 12.30 14.92
N SER A 82 2.13 12.33 14.15
CA SER A 82 2.03 11.54 12.93
C SER A 82 2.54 12.30 11.71
N ASP A 83 2.84 11.58 10.65
CA ASP A 83 3.21 12.17 9.37
C ASP A 83 2.10 13.04 8.77
N LEU A 84 0.84 12.61 8.91
CA LEU A 84 -0.32 13.36 8.45
C LEU A 84 -0.52 14.66 9.24
N ASP A 85 -0.40 14.64 10.57
CA ASP A 85 -0.56 15.85 11.40
C ASP A 85 0.45 16.91 11.01
N ILE A 86 1.71 16.52 10.78
CA ILE A 86 2.77 17.45 10.35
C ILE A 86 2.45 18.01 8.96
N PHE A 87 2.07 17.15 8.01
CA PHE A 87 1.74 17.59 6.66
C PHE A 87 0.57 18.56 6.66
N PHE A 88 -0.45 18.33 7.47
CA PHE A 88 -1.58 19.23 7.59
C PHE A 88 -1.21 20.61 8.11
N LEU A 89 -0.25 20.70 9.03
CA LEU A 89 0.20 21.95 9.62
C LEU A 89 1.15 22.74 8.71
N GLU A 90 1.96 22.03 7.91
CA GLU A 90 3.03 22.68 7.14
C GLU A 90 2.72 22.85 5.66
N HIS A 91 1.64 22.24 5.13
CA HIS A 91 1.32 22.30 3.71
C HIS A 91 -0.09 22.83 3.44
N ASN A 92 -0.20 23.77 2.46
CA ASN A 92 -1.44 24.52 2.18
C ASN A 92 -2.21 24.01 0.95
N SER A 93 -1.84 22.90 0.30
CA SER A 93 -2.62 22.33 -0.80
C SER A 93 -4.02 21.92 -0.37
N PHE A 94 -4.95 21.81 -1.31
CA PHE A 94 -6.23 21.15 -1.09
C PHE A 94 -6.00 19.64 -0.93
N LYS A 95 -6.38 19.05 0.19
CA LYS A 95 -6.05 17.68 0.60
C LYS A 95 -7.24 16.77 0.41
N VAL A 96 -7.14 15.87 -0.58
CA VAL A 96 -8.11 14.80 -0.81
C VAL A 96 -7.62 13.53 -0.14
N GLY A 97 -8.23 13.15 0.97
CA GLY A 97 -7.89 11.92 1.68
C GLY A 97 -8.67 10.74 1.12
N ILE A 98 -7.97 9.66 0.76
CA ILE A 98 -8.57 8.43 0.23
C ILE A 98 -8.20 7.25 1.12
N THR A 99 -9.21 6.60 1.71
CA THR A 99 -9.04 5.37 2.49
C THR A 99 -9.99 4.27 2.03
N GLY A 100 -9.80 3.07 2.58
CA GLY A 100 -10.61 1.89 2.30
C GLY A 100 -9.82 0.60 2.49
N THR A 101 -10.46 -0.54 2.36
CA THR A 101 -9.78 -1.83 2.38
C THR A 101 -9.09 -2.07 1.05
N ASN A 102 -9.84 -2.03 -0.04
CA ASN A 102 -9.37 -2.24 -1.41
C ASN A 102 -9.59 -0.99 -2.28
N GLY A 103 -8.87 -0.88 -3.41
CA GLY A 103 -9.09 0.14 -4.41
C GLY A 103 -8.46 1.52 -4.15
N LYS A 104 -7.93 1.80 -2.95
CA LYS A 104 -7.30 3.08 -2.60
C LYS A 104 -6.29 3.58 -3.63
N SER A 105 -5.23 2.81 -3.87
CA SER A 105 -4.15 3.19 -4.79
C SER A 105 -4.65 3.39 -6.22
N THR A 106 -5.63 2.60 -6.65
CA THR A 106 -6.25 2.73 -7.96
C THR A 106 -6.99 4.07 -8.08
N LEU A 107 -7.81 4.40 -7.08
CA LEU A 107 -8.55 5.67 -7.09
C LEU A 107 -7.61 6.87 -6.96
N VAL A 108 -6.58 6.79 -6.10
CA VAL A 108 -5.55 7.84 -5.97
C VAL A 108 -4.88 8.10 -7.31
N HIS A 109 -4.46 7.04 -8.00
CA HIS A 109 -3.79 7.13 -9.30
C HIS A 109 -4.69 7.73 -10.39
N PHE A 110 -5.94 7.30 -10.48
CA PHE A 110 -6.89 7.87 -11.44
C PHE A 110 -7.23 9.32 -11.10
N LEU A 111 -7.43 9.64 -9.83
CA LEU A 111 -7.77 11.00 -9.43
C LEU A 111 -6.60 11.97 -9.65
N GLU A 112 -5.37 11.55 -9.38
CA GLU A 112 -4.18 12.33 -9.71
C GLU A 112 -4.11 12.66 -11.19
N GLN A 113 -4.32 11.67 -12.09
CA GLN A 113 -4.36 11.88 -13.53
C GLN A 113 -5.50 12.82 -13.94
N ALA A 114 -6.70 12.58 -13.43
CA ALA A 114 -7.86 13.42 -13.76
C ALA A 114 -7.66 14.87 -13.34
N LEU A 115 -7.11 15.11 -12.15
CA LEU A 115 -6.81 16.46 -11.67
C LEU A 115 -5.64 17.11 -12.42
N ASN A 116 -4.65 16.33 -12.86
CA ASN A 116 -3.54 16.85 -13.67
C ASN A 116 -3.96 17.17 -15.11
N TYR A 117 -5.10 16.68 -15.57
CA TYR A 117 -5.67 17.06 -16.88
C TYR A 117 -6.12 18.52 -16.92
N SER A 118 -6.64 19.05 -15.82
CA SER A 118 -7.24 20.40 -15.75
C SER A 118 -6.56 21.35 -14.77
N SER A 119 -5.69 20.85 -13.91
CA SER A 119 -5.05 21.60 -12.83
C SER A 119 -3.69 21.00 -12.49
N SER A 120 -3.33 20.88 -11.22
CA SER A 120 -2.09 20.24 -10.79
C SER A 120 -2.30 19.45 -9.50
N ALA A 121 -1.93 18.17 -9.52
CA ALA A 121 -2.07 17.26 -8.40
C ALA A 121 -0.81 16.41 -8.19
N ILE A 122 -0.65 15.90 -6.99
CA ILE A 122 0.37 14.92 -6.63
C ILE A 122 -0.24 13.84 -5.74
N ALA A 123 0.06 12.59 -6.05
CA ALA A 123 -0.31 11.44 -5.24
C ALA A 123 0.72 11.19 -4.14
N LEU A 124 0.26 11.10 -2.89
CA LEU A 124 1.08 11.00 -1.69
C LEU A 124 0.57 9.91 -0.73
N GLY A 125 1.37 9.61 0.28
CA GLY A 125 1.00 8.76 1.41
C GLY A 125 1.38 7.30 1.23
N ASN A 126 0.49 6.40 1.58
CA ASN A 126 0.76 4.94 1.63
C ASN A 126 1.03 4.28 0.26
N ILE A 127 1.03 5.02 -0.82
CA ILE A 127 1.41 4.54 -2.17
C ILE A 127 2.92 4.45 -2.42
N GLY A 128 3.74 4.70 -1.40
CA GLY A 128 5.20 4.70 -1.51
C GLY A 128 5.83 6.08 -1.74
N ASN A 129 5.04 7.15 -1.69
CA ASN A 129 5.47 8.54 -1.76
C ASN A 129 5.10 9.27 -0.45
N PRO A 130 5.95 9.25 0.59
CA PRO A 130 5.63 9.78 1.91
C PRO A 130 5.30 11.27 1.89
N VAL A 131 4.28 11.66 2.66
CA VAL A 131 3.80 13.07 2.68
C VAL A 131 4.91 14.05 3.10
N LEU A 132 5.77 13.68 4.06
CA LEU A 132 6.82 14.57 4.57
C LEU A 132 7.99 14.77 3.60
N GLU A 133 8.14 13.94 2.59
CA GLU A 133 9.14 14.13 1.54
C GLU A 133 8.69 15.14 0.47
N ASN A 134 7.46 15.60 0.57
CA ASN A 134 6.81 16.46 -0.42
C ASN A 134 6.23 17.73 0.22
N LEU A 135 6.82 18.22 1.32
CA LEU A 135 6.36 19.44 1.99
C LEU A 135 6.61 20.72 1.17
N ASP A 136 7.46 20.67 0.17
CA ASP A 136 7.83 21.79 -0.68
C ASP A 136 7.14 21.80 -2.04
N HIS A 137 6.25 20.83 -2.35
CA HIS A 137 5.57 20.80 -3.64
C HIS A 137 4.62 21.98 -3.82
N GLN A 138 4.45 22.43 -5.07
CA GLN A 138 3.61 23.56 -5.44
C GLN A 138 2.32 23.15 -6.17
N LYS A 139 1.88 21.91 -5.98
CA LYS A 139 0.64 21.40 -6.59
C LYS A 139 -0.59 21.92 -5.84
N LYS A 140 -1.66 22.22 -6.57
CA LYS A 140 -2.94 22.67 -5.99
C LYS A 140 -3.57 21.57 -5.13
N TYR A 141 -3.48 20.30 -5.58
CA TYR A 141 -4.10 19.16 -4.92
C TYR A 141 -3.06 18.17 -4.41
N SER A 142 -3.20 17.74 -3.14
CA SER A 142 -2.56 16.57 -2.58
C SER A 142 -3.58 15.44 -2.50
N VAL A 143 -3.42 14.39 -3.32
CA VAL A 143 -4.28 13.20 -3.29
C VAL A 143 -3.61 12.16 -2.40
N ILE A 144 -4.09 12.00 -1.18
CA ILE A 144 -3.39 11.28 -0.10
C ILE A 144 -4.03 9.91 0.14
N GLU A 145 -3.29 8.83 -0.19
CA GLU A 145 -3.65 7.50 0.27
C GLU A 145 -3.39 7.38 1.77
N ALA A 146 -4.44 7.26 2.58
CA ALA A 146 -4.34 7.09 4.00
C ALA A 146 -4.70 5.66 4.43
N SER A 147 -3.74 4.95 5.03
CA SER A 147 -3.98 3.63 5.63
C SER A 147 -4.72 3.75 6.95
N SER A 148 -5.35 2.64 7.41
CA SER A 148 -5.98 2.61 8.74
C SER A 148 -4.97 2.83 9.87
N TYR A 149 -3.72 2.45 9.66
CA TYR A 149 -2.62 2.67 10.61
C TYR A 149 -2.27 4.16 10.76
N GLN A 150 -2.18 4.90 9.63
CA GLN A 150 -1.95 6.34 9.64
C GLN A 150 -3.11 7.09 10.26
N LEU A 151 -4.34 6.77 9.86
CA LEU A 151 -5.56 7.39 10.40
C LEU A 151 -5.73 7.12 11.90
N GLU A 152 -5.32 5.95 12.41
CA GLU A 152 -5.34 5.66 13.85
C GLU A 152 -4.43 6.61 14.63
N LYS A 153 -3.24 6.93 14.09
CA LYS A 153 -2.25 7.81 14.74
C LYS A 153 -2.54 9.30 14.56
N MET A 154 -3.36 9.66 13.58
CA MET A 154 -3.72 11.04 13.30
C MET A 154 -4.53 11.62 14.44
N GLU A 155 -4.08 12.74 15.00
CA GLU A 155 -4.79 13.48 16.07
C GLU A 155 -5.75 14.51 15.48
N SER A 156 -5.32 15.22 14.42
CA SER A 156 -6.07 16.28 13.77
C SER A 156 -6.44 15.92 12.35
N ASN A 157 -7.71 16.08 11.99
CA ASN A 157 -8.17 15.86 10.63
C ASN A 157 -8.33 17.20 9.89
N PHE A 158 -7.44 17.47 8.92
CA PHE A 158 -7.48 18.64 8.05
C PHE A 158 -7.56 18.27 6.56
N PHE A 159 -8.15 17.11 6.25
CA PHE A 159 -8.57 16.84 4.88
C PHE A 159 -9.68 17.83 4.46
N ASP A 160 -9.65 18.27 3.21
CA ASP A 160 -10.68 19.12 2.61
C ASP A 160 -11.79 18.28 1.96
N LEU A 161 -11.45 17.08 1.48
CA LEU A 161 -12.37 16.09 0.94
C LEU A 161 -11.94 14.71 1.43
N ALA A 162 -12.88 13.90 1.90
CA ALA A 162 -12.67 12.51 2.29
C ALA A 162 -13.34 11.57 1.29
N VAL A 163 -12.65 10.48 0.92
CA VAL A 163 -13.19 9.42 0.05
C VAL A 163 -12.93 8.06 0.68
N ILE A 164 -13.97 7.26 0.79
CA ILE A 164 -13.90 5.88 1.30
C ILE A 164 -14.28 4.92 0.19
N THR A 165 -13.36 4.05 -0.22
CA THR A 165 -13.62 3.08 -1.30
C THR A 165 -14.53 1.96 -0.84
N ASN A 166 -14.18 1.29 0.25
CA ASN A 166 -14.93 0.23 0.91
C ASN A 166 -14.34 -0.06 2.29
N ILE A 167 -15.09 -0.72 3.17
CA ILE A 167 -14.58 -1.19 4.47
C ILE A 167 -15.00 -2.65 4.64
N GLU A 168 -14.04 -3.56 4.51
CA GLU A 168 -14.19 -5.00 4.65
C GLU A 168 -13.27 -5.51 5.75
N HIS A 169 -13.40 -6.78 6.15
CA HIS A 169 -12.54 -7.39 7.16
C HIS A 169 -11.07 -7.45 6.71
N ASP A 170 -10.19 -6.72 7.41
CA ASP A 170 -8.75 -6.72 7.18
C ASP A 170 -8.01 -6.21 8.43
N HIS A 171 -6.72 -6.48 8.54
CA HIS A 171 -5.83 -5.97 9.59
C HIS A 171 -6.33 -6.15 11.05
N ILE A 172 -7.12 -7.21 11.32
CA ILE A 172 -7.68 -7.48 12.65
C ILE A 172 -6.57 -7.75 13.68
N GLN A 173 -5.46 -8.34 13.27
CA GLN A 173 -4.29 -8.58 14.14
C GLN A 173 -3.74 -7.29 14.74
N PHE A 174 -3.75 -6.20 13.96
CA PHE A 174 -3.29 -4.90 14.45
C PHE A 174 -4.37 -4.18 15.26
N HIS A 175 -5.58 -4.03 14.71
CA HIS A 175 -6.65 -3.25 15.35
C HIS A 175 -7.40 -4.03 16.44
N GLY A 176 -7.21 -5.36 16.52
CA GLY A 176 -7.87 -6.25 17.48
C GLY A 176 -9.29 -6.63 17.09
N THR A 177 -10.10 -5.73 16.55
CA THR A 177 -11.48 -5.99 16.11
C THR A 177 -11.82 -5.26 14.82
N PHE A 178 -12.78 -5.79 14.06
CA PHE A 178 -13.31 -5.09 12.87
C PHE A 178 -13.90 -3.72 13.21
N LYS A 179 -14.53 -3.59 14.37
CA LYS A 179 -15.08 -2.31 14.84
C LYS A 179 -13.99 -1.25 14.94
N ARG A 180 -12.88 -1.55 15.62
CA ARG A 180 -11.74 -0.62 15.74
C ARG A 180 -11.08 -0.30 14.40
N TYR A 181 -10.95 -1.29 13.51
CA TYR A 181 -10.45 -1.08 12.16
C TYR A 181 -11.35 -0.10 11.38
N LYS A 182 -12.67 -0.30 11.44
CA LYS A 182 -13.66 0.60 10.83
C LYS A 182 -13.59 2.00 11.43
N GLU A 183 -13.53 2.11 12.75
CA GLU A 183 -13.40 3.39 13.47
C GLU A 183 -12.12 4.13 13.07
N ALA A 184 -10.98 3.43 12.95
CA ALA A 184 -9.73 4.02 12.47
C ALA A 184 -9.89 4.63 11.06
N LYS A 185 -10.52 3.93 10.12
CA LYS A 185 -10.79 4.48 8.79
C LYS A 185 -11.77 5.65 8.80
N LEU A 186 -12.80 5.58 9.61
CA LEU A 186 -13.81 6.64 9.71
C LEU A 186 -13.27 7.93 10.34
N LYS A 187 -12.08 7.92 10.96
CA LYS A 187 -11.41 9.16 11.37
C LYS A 187 -11.14 10.13 10.22
N ILE A 188 -11.11 9.65 8.98
CA ILE A 188 -11.01 10.53 7.80
C ILE A 188 -12.25 11.41 7.61
N CYS A 189 -13.40 11.00 8.15
CA CYS A 189 -14.65 11.75 8.11
C CYS A 189 -14.68 12.77 9.25
N ARG A 190 -15.08 13.99 8.95
CA ARG A 190 -15.24 15.07 9.91
C ARG A 190 -16.58 15.76 9.65
N ASP A 191 -17.24 16.27 10.68
CA ASP A 191 -18.61 16.80 10.65
C ASP A 191 -18.86 17.90 9.58
N LYS A 192 -17.82 18.52 9.06
CA LYS A 192 -17.94 19.59 8.04
C LYS A 192 -17.24 19.28 6.72
N ILE A 193 -16.66 18.09 6.58
CA ILE A 193 -15.97 17.69 5.36
C ILE A 193 -16.91 16.90 4.47
N LYS A 194 -16.99 17.25 3.18
CA LYS A 194 -17.66 16.40 2.19
C LYS A 194 -17.01 15.04 2.19
N THR A 195 -17.78 14.01 2.52
CA THR A 195 -17.33 12.62 2.47
C THR A 195 -18.04 11.88 1.35
N ILE A 196 -17.27 11.25 0.48
CA ILE A 196 -17.76 10.42 -0.62
C ILE A 196 -17.54 8.95 -0.26
N PHE A 197 -18.62 8.18 -0.25
CA PHE A 197 -18.56 6.71 -0.21
C PHE A 197 -18.68 6.20 -1.64
N CYS A 198 -17.69 5.40 -2.08
CA CYS A 198 -17.72 4.84 -3.41
C CYS A 198 -18.81 3.76 -3.50
N ASP A 199 -19.66 3.88 -4.49
CA ASP A 199 -20.61 2.84 -4.87
C ASP A 199 -20.01 2.03 -6.03
N GLY A 200 -19.64 0.78 -5.74
CA GLY A 200 -18.99 -0.11 -6.71
C GLY A 200 -17.48 0.13 -6.88
N HIS A 201 -16.93 -0.46 -7.95
CA HIS A 201 -15.48 -0.54 -8.20
C HIS A 201 -15.02 0.17 -9.49
N ASP A 202 -15.89 0.97 -10.11
CA ASP A 202 -15.51 1.79 -11.26
C ASP A 202 -14.81 3.07 -10.78
N TYR A 203 -13.56 2.89 -10.37
CA TYR A 203 -12.74 3.98 -9.83
C TYR A 203 -12.34 5.02 -10.89
N GLU A 204 -12.37 4.69 -12.18
CA GLU A 204 -12.15 5.65 -13.25
C GLU A 204 -13.28 6.67 -13.31
N THR A 205 -14.52 6.22 -13.38
CA THR A 205 -15.69 7.10 -13.38
C THR A 205 -15.79 7.91 -12.08
N ILE A 206 -15.50 7.29 -10.94
CA ILE A 206 -15.48 7.99 -9.64
C ILE A 206 -14.42 9.10 -9.63
N ALA A 207 -13.22 8.84 -10.12
CA ALA A 207 -12.15 9.83 -10.19
C ALA A 207 -12.51 11.02 -11.08
N LYS A 208 -13.08 10.78 -12.27
CA LYS A 208 -13.55 11.82 -13.19
C LYS A 208 -14.66 12.66 -12.55
N LYS A 209 -15.61 12.04 -11.83
CA LYS A 209 -16.67 12.75 -11.12
C LYS A 209 -16.12 13.64 -10.01
N ILE A 210 -15.19 13.15 -9.20
CA ILE A 210 -14.53 13.94 -8.16
C ILE A 210 -13.75 15.10 -8.79
N ALA A 211 -13.00 14.85 -9.85
CA ALA A 211 -12.25 15.87 -10.57
C ALA A 211 -13.19 16.94 -11.15
N LYS A 212 -14.33 16.54 -11.73
CA LYS A 212 -15.36 17.47 -12.22
C LYS A 212 -15.98 18.33 -11.11
N ASP A 213 -16.21 17.73 -9.93
CA ASP A 213 -16.73 18.49 -8.77
C ASP A 213 -15.71 19.53 -8.27
N LEU A 214 -14.41 19.24 -8.36
CA LEU A 214 -13.33 20.13 -7.93
C LEU A 214 -12.93 21.17 -9.00
N GLU A 215 -13.02 20.81 -10.27
CA GLU A 215 -12.66 21.63 -11.43
C GLU A 215 -13.84 21.64 -12.45
N PRO A 216 -14.96 22.33 -12.13
CA PRO A 216 -16.23 22.21 -12.88
C PRO A 216 -16.16 22.75 -14.31
N ASN A 217 -15.16 23.57 -14.65
CA ASN A 217 -15.03 24.16 -15.97
C ASN A 217 -14.38 23.26 -17.01
N SER A 218 -13.88 22.07 -16.59
CA SER A 218 -13.20 21.13 -17.49
C SER A 218 -14.15 20.01 -17.91
N ASN A 219 -13.97 19.48 -19.13
CA ASN A 219 -14.69 18.30 -19.61
C ASN A 219 -13.81 17.05 -19.45
N TYR A 220 -14.35 16.00 -18.80
CA TYR A 220 -13.66 14.76 -18.51
C TYR A 220 -14.22 13.55 -19.28
N ASP A 221 -15.26 13.76 -20.12
CA ASP A 221 -15.98 12.66 -20.77
C ASP A 221 -15.07 11.82 -21.67
N ASP A 222 -14.24 12.51 -22.47
CA ASP A 222 -13.30 11.87 -23.40
C ASP A 222 -11.93 11.56 -22.78
N LEU A 223 -11.72 11.89 -21.49
CA LEU A 223 -10.45 11.64 -20.82
C LEU A 223 -10.24 10.14 -20.63
N LYS A 224 -9.15 9.62 -21.17
CA LYS A 224 -8.72 8.24 -20.95
C LYS A 224 -7.66 8.23 -19.82
N LEU A 225 -7.95 7.51 -18.75
CA LEU A 225 -7.02 7.34 -17.64
C LEU A 225 -6.25 6.02 -17.81
N SER A 226 -4.95 6.07 -17.58
CA SER A 226 -4.11 4.87 -17.63
C SER A 226 -4.26 4.06 -16.34
N PRO A 227 -4.41 2.75 -16.41
CA PRO A 227 -4.50 1.91 -15.22
C PRO A 227 -3.22 1.99 -14.38
N LEU A 228 -3.34 1.68 -13.10
CA LEU A 228 -2.20 1.61 -12.19
C LEU A 228 -1.24 0.50 -12.65
N PRO A 229 0.07 0.79 -12.81
CA PRO A 229 1.04 -0.22 -13.19
C PRO A 229 1.00 -1.45 -12.27
N HIS A 230 1.26 -2.60 -12.84
CA HIS A 230 1.26 -3.89 -12.13
C HIS A 230 -0.08 -4.28 -11.45
N ARG A 231 -1.20 -3.74 -11.95
CA ARG A 231 -2.54 -4.09 -11.48
C ARG A 231 -3.46 -4.46 -12.64
N LEU A 232 -3.55 -5.75 -12.92
CA LEU A 232 -4.28 -6.31 -14.07
C LEU A 232 -3.87 -5.64 -15.40
N GLU A 233 -2.61 -5.29 -15.52
CA GLU A 233 -2.06 -4.59 -16.68
C GLU A 233 -1.79 -5.58 -17.80
N GLU A 234 -2.55 -5.47 -18.92
CA GLU A 234 -2.34 -6.30 -20.10
C GLU A 234 -1.12 -5.81 -20.91
N PHE A 235 -0.25 -6.73 -21.33
CA PHE A 235 0.92 -6.44 -22.15
C PHE A 235 1.34 -7.67 -22.97
N ALA A 236 2.17 -7.48 -24.01
CA ALA A 236 2.67 -8.55 -24.88
C ALA A 236 1.57 -9.55 -25.32
N GLY A 237 0.41 -9.03 -25.70
CA GLY A 237 -0.73 -9.73 -26.26
C GLY A 237 -1.54 -10.57 -25.29
N ARG A 238 -0.95 -11.52 -24.57
CA ARG A 238 -1.68 -12.49 -23.72
C ARG A 238 -1.31 -12.46 -22.24
N PHE A 239 -0.35 -11.63 -21.85
CA PHE A 239 0.13 -11.55 -20.47
C PHE A 239 -0.58 -10.44 -19.70
N ILE A 240 -0.88 -10.71 -18.44
CA ILE A 240 -1.51 -9.78 -17.50
C ILE A 240 -0.63 -9.70 -16.26
N ASP A 241 -0.11 -8.52 -15.98
CA ASP A 241 0.68 -8.24 -14.78
C ASP A 241 -0.21 -7.71 -13.65
N ASP A 242 -0.32 -8.49 -12.58
CA ASP A 242 -1.02 -8.13 -11.35
C ASP A 242 -0.08 -8.29 -10.14
N SER A 243 1.19 -7.92 -10.31
CA SER A 243 2.20 -8.01 -9.25
C SER A 243 1.84 -7.24 -7.97
N LYS A 244 0.93 -6.26 -8.05
CA LYS A 244 0.35 -5.55 -6.89
C LYS A 244 -0.52 -6.46 -6.01
N SER A 245 -0.93 -7.63 -6.47
CA SER A 245 -1.61 -8.66 -5.68
C SER A 245 -0.65 -9.26 -4.65
N THR A 246 -0.70 -8.76 -3.41
CA THR A 246 0.20 -9.14 -2.31
C THR A 246 -0.48 -9.95 -1.21
N ASN A 247 -1.71 -10.38 -1.42
CA ASN A 247 -2.46 -11.25 -0.52
C ASN A 247 -3.47 -12.13 -1.27
N SER A 248 -3.96 -13.18 -0.62
CA SER A 248 -4.88 -14.16 -1.23
C SER A 248 -6.23 -13.56 -1.64
N SER A 249 -6.70 -12.51 -0.96
CA SER A 249 -7.95 -11.83 -1.32
C SER A 249 -7.81 -11.10 -2.66
N SER A 250 -6.70 -10.38 -2.86
CA SER A 250 -6.39 -9.70 -4.13
C SER A 250 -6.27 -10.69 -5.29
N LEU A 251 -5.60 -11.83 -5.06
CA LEU A 251 -5.48 -12.91 -6.05
C LEU A 251 -6.87 -13.45 -6.46
N LYS A 252 -7.71 -13.79 -5.49
CA LYS A 252 -9.08 -14.28 -5.74
C LYS A 252 -9.92 -13.23 -6.47
N HIS A 253 -9.78 -11.96 -6.09
CA HIS A 253 -10.46 -10.86 -6.79
C HIS A 253 -10.00 -10.75 -8.25
N ALA A 254 -8.70 -10.84 -8.54
CA ALA A 254 -8.18 -10.80 -9.90
C ALA A 254 -8.75 -11.93 -10.77
N ILE A 255 -8.76 -13.16 -10.25
CA ILE A 255 -9.33 -14.33 -10.93
C ILE A 255 -10.83 -14.12 -11.20
N SER A 256 -11.59 -13.68 -10.21
CA SER A 256 -13.05 -13.46 -10.33
C SER A 256 -13.36 -12.32 -11.30
N LYS A 257 -12.66 -11.19 -11.20
CA LYS A 257 -12.88 -10.01 -12.05
C LYS A 257 -12.66 -10.30 -13.53
N LEU A 258 -11.66 -11.15 -13.84
CA LEU A 258 -11.33 -11.53 -15.22
C LEU A 258 -12.10 -12.78 -15.69
N GLU A 259 -12.93 -13.41 -14.85
CA GLU A 259 -13.49 -14.75 -15.10
C GLU A 259 -12.38 -15.70 -15.63
N PHE A 260 -11.24 -15.67 -14.95
CA PHE A 260 -9.97 -16.16 -15.49
C PHE A 260 -9.91 -17.68 -15.57
N SER A 261 -9.72 -18.20 -16.79
CA SER A 261 -9.61 -19.63 -17.07
C SER A 261 -8.26 -20.04 -17.69
N GLY A 262 -7.31 -19.12 -17.83
CA GLY A 262 -5.99 -19.34 -18.42
C GLY A 262 -4.96 -19.95 -17.45
N VAL A 263 -3.70 -19.59 -17.63
CA VAL A 263 -2.59 -20.02 -16.76
C VAL A 263 -2.29 -18.96 -15.71
N LEU A 264 -2.35 -19.33 -14.44
CA LEU A 264 -1.99 -18.46 -13.32
C LEU A 264 -0.54 -18.69 -12.91
N ILE A 265 0.21 -17.62 -12.66
CA ILE A 265 1.57 -17.63 -12.12
C ILE A 265 1.57 -16.97 -10.75
N VAL A 266 2.09 -17.69 -9.74
CA VAL A 266 2.14 -17.29 -8.33
C VAL A 266 3.58 -17.33 -7.81
N CYS A 267 3.93 -16.44 -6.90
CA CYS A 267 5.23 -16.43 -6.19
C CYS A 267 5.14 -15.58 -4.91
N GLY A 268 6.29 -15.41 -4.24
CA GLY A 268 6.42 -14.55 -3.06
C GLY A 268 6.30 -15.33 -1.75
N ASP A 269 6.39 -14.60 -0.64
CA ASP A 269 6.45 -15.17 0.70
C ASP A 269 5.05 -15.26 1.33
N PRO A 270 4.50 -16.46 1.57
CA PRO A 270 3.19 -16.60 2.22
C PRO A 270 3.22 -16.22 3.72
N GLY A 271 4.42 -15.98 4.30
CA GLY A 271 4.59 -15.70 5.72
C GLY A 271 4.35 -16.92 6.60
N LYS A 272 4.69 -16.79 7.89
CA LYS A 272 4.50 -17.89 8.87
C LYS A 272 3.02 -18.06 9.30
N GLU A 273 2.18 -17.08 9.02
CA GLU A 273 0.78 -17.03 9.48
C GLU A 273 -0.22 -17.57 8.45
N CYS A 274 0.20 -17.88 7.23
CA CYS A 274 -0.65 -18.50 6.22
C CYS A 274 -0.77 -20.01 6.45
N LEU A 275 -1.51 -20.40 7.48
CA LEU A 275 -1.86 -21.82 7.75
C LEU A 275 -3.15 -22.24 7.03
N ASN A 276 -3.88 -21.32 6.41
CA ASN A 276 -5.16 -21.61 5.77
C ASN A 276 -4.94 -22.00 4.30
N GLU A 277 -5.60 -23.09 3.91
CA GLU A 277 -5.65 -23.54 2.53
C GLU A 277 -6.23 -22.48 1.59
N ILE A 278 -5.55 -22.20 0.49
CA ILE A 278 -6.00 -21.30 -0.56
C ILE A 278 -6.54 -22.11 -1.73
N ILE A 279 -7.85 -22.26 -1.79
CA ILE A 279 -8.51 -22.94 -2.91
C ILE A 279 -8.54 -21.98 -4.11
N ILE A 280 -7.94 -22.40 -5.22
CA ILE A 280 -7.92 -21.68 -6.50
C ILE A 280 -8.92 -22.33 -7.44
N LYS A 281 -9.88 -21.54 -7.93
CA LYS A 281 -10.88 -21.94 -8.92
C LYS A 281 -10.80 -21.03 -10.13
N GLY A 282 -11.05 -21.55 -11.32
CA GLY A 282 -11.05 -20.78 -12.57
C GLY A 282 -9.85 -21.08 -13.47
N PRO A 283 -8.60 -20.78 -13.09
CA PRO A 283 -7.43 -21.12 -13.89
C PRO A 283 -7.39 -22.61 -14.27
N LYS A 284 -6.98 -22.92 -15.50
CA LYS A 284 -6.78 -24.32 -15.93
C LYS A 284 -5.47 -24.92 -15.40
N LYS A 285 -4.51 -24.07 -15.05
CA LYS A 285 -3.19 -24.48 -14.54
C LYS A 285 -2.63 -23.39 -13.64
N VAL A 286 -1.92 -23.80 -12.58
CA VAL A 286 -1.22 -22.90 -11.67
C VAL A 286 0.27 -23.22 -11.70
N TYR A 287 1.09 -22.21 -11.97
CA TYR A 287 2.53 -22.27 -11.87
C TYR A 287 3.00 -21.50 -10.63
N ILE A 288 3.89 -22.11 -9.87
CA ILE A 288 4.49 -21.50 -8.69
C ILE A 288 6.00 -21.41 -8.91
N PHE A 289 6.64 -20.29 -8.58
CA PHE A 289 8.08 -20.17 -8.65
C PHE A 289 8.69 -19.41 -7.48
N GLY A 290 10.03 -19.47 -7.37
CA GLY A 290 10.81 -18.70 -6.40
C GLY A 290 11.19 -19.47 -5.13
N ASN A 291 11.80 -18.76 -4.18
CA ASN A 291 12.37 -19.39 -2.98
C ASN A 291 11.30 -20.02 -2.08
N HIS A 292 10.10 -19.47 -2.02
CA HIS A 292 9.00 -19.97 -1.19
C HIS A 292 8.05 -20.95 -1.90
N ARG A 293 8.40 -21.44 -3.10
CA ARG A 293 7.53 -22.34 -3.89
C ARG A 293 7.05 -23.59 -3.13
N LYS A 294 7.89 -24.14 -2.28
CA LYS A 294 7.53 -25.34 -1.49
C LYS A 294 6.53 -25.04 -0.38
N ASP A 295 6.56 -23.85 0.19
CA ASP A 295 5.60 -23.43 1.19
C ASP A 295 4.26 -23.08 0.55
N LEU A 296 4.29 -22.44 -0.63
CA LEU A 296 3.09 -22.18 -1.44
C LEU A 296 2.39 -23.46 -1.88
N LEU A 297 3.14 -24.50 -2.26
CA LEU A 297 2.57 -25.83 -2.60
C LEU A 297 1.80 -26.47 -1.45
N LYS A 298 2.18 -26.21 -0.19
CA LYS A 298 1.50 -26.78 0.98
C LYS A 298 0.13 -26.13 1.25
N ILE A 299 -0.04 -24.88 0.85
CA ILE A 299 -1.23 -24.08 1.17
C ILE A 299 -2.15 -23.86 -0.03
N MET A 300 -1.67 -24.03 -1.25
CA MET A 300 -2.49 -23.83 -2.46
C MET A 300 -3.10 -25.16 -2.93
N ASN A 301 -4.42 -25.16 -3.06
CA ASN A 301 -5.17 -26.31 -3.55
C ASN A 301 -5.70 -26.03 -4.96
N HIS A 302 -5.15 -26.78 -5.94
CA HIS A 302 -5.60 -26.78 -7.33
C HIS A 302 -5.22 -28.10 -7.99
N PRO A 303 -6.06 -28.72 -8.85
CA PRO A 303 -5.80 -30.05 -9.44
C PRO A 303 -4.60 -30.09 -10.39
N ASN A 304 -4.17 -28.96 -10.91
CA ASN A 304 -3.07 -28.87 -11.88
C ASN A 304 -2.06 -27.78 -11.45
N ILE A 305 -1.22 -28.11 -10.49
CA ILE A 305 -0.14 -27.25 -9.99
C ILE A 305 1.22 -27.79 -10.44
N LYS A 306 2.12 -26.90 -10.87
CA LYS A 306 3.52 -27.21 -11.17
C LYS A 306 4.43 -26.15 -10.54
N ASP A 307 5.52 -26.57 -9.88
CA ASP A 307 6.49 -25.65 -9.29
C ASP A 307 7.82 -25.64 -10.04
N PHE A 308 8.49 -24.47 -10.00
CA PHE A 308 9.76 -24.20 -10.66
C PHE A 308 10.69 -23.42 -9.73
N ALA A 309 12.00 -23.52 -9.96
CA ALA A 309 12.94 -22.72 -9.19
C ALA A 309 12.90 -21.24 -9.63
N THR A 310 12.73 -20.98 -10.91
CA THR A 310 12.85 -19.65 -11.51
C THR A 310 11.68 -19.33 -12.46
N LEU A 311 11.45 -18.04 -12.71
CA LEU A 311 10.51 -17.57 -13.72
C LEU A 311 10.95 -17.98 -15.14
N ASP A 312 12.26 -18.04 -15.41
CA ASP A 312 12.77 -18.47 -16.71
C ASP A 312 12.33 -19.91 -17.05
N GLU A 313 12.31 -20.81 -16.06
CA GLU A 313 11.80 -22.18 -16.24
C GLU A 313 10.29 -22.20 -16.51
N VAL A 314 9.51 -21.36 -15.81
CA VAL A 314 8.08 -21.19 -16.07
C VAL A 314 7.83 -20.73 -17.50
N LEU A 315 8.55 -19.71 -17.97
CA LEU A 315 8.36 -19.14 -19.30
C LEU A 315 8.80 -20.09 -20.42
N LYS A 316 9.82 -20.92 -20.20
CA LYS A 316 10.21 -22.01 -21.11
C LYS A 316 9.10 -23.05 -21.23
N ASP A 317 8.59 -23.57 -20.10
CA ASP A 317 7.49 -24.53 -20.10
C ASP A 317 6.23 -23.99 -20.79
N LEU A 318 5.93 -22.69 -20.60
CA LEU A 318 4.83 -22.02 -21.30
C LEU A 318 5.03 -21.89 -22.82
N LYS A 319 6.27 -21.69 -23.26
CA LYS A 319 6.62 -21.63 -24.68
C LYS A 319 6.50 -23.00 -25.36
N ASP A 320 6.95 -24.05 -24.68
CA ASP A 320 6.94 -25.42 -25.18
C ASP A 320 5.51 -25.99 -25.31
N LEU A 321 4.56 -25.52 -24.47
CA LEU A 321 3.17 -25.99 -24.50
C LEU A 321 2.36 -25.52 -25.71
N ASN A 322 2.87 -24.59 -26.54
CA ASN A 322 2.16 -24.00 -27.68
C ASN A 322 0.72 -23.57 -27.36
N ASP A 323 0.50 -23.06 -26.14
CA ASP A 323 -0.80 -22.72 -25.59
C ASP A 323 -1.04 -21.21 -25.74
N SER A 324 -2.09 -20.83 -26.46
CA SER A 324 -2.49 -19.43 -26.70
C SER A 324 -3.29 -18.78 -25.56
N SER A 325 -3.49 -19.49 -24.45
CA SER A 325 -4.28 -18.98 -23.32
C SER A 325 -3.67 -17.72 -22.72
N LYS A 326 -4.52 -16.84 -22.17
CA LYS A 326 -4.07 -15.71 -21.34
C LYS A 326 -3.27 -16.21 -20.12
N ILE A 327 -2.26 -15.43 -19.73
CA ILE A 327 -1.38 -15.73 -18.62
C ILE A 327 -1.51 -14.60 -17.60
N LEU A 328 -1.98 -14.92 -16.40
CA LEU A 328 -2.12 -13.98 -15.29
C LEU A 328 -0.96 -14.17 -14.30
N PHE A 329 -0.14 -13.16 -14.14
CA PHE A 329 0.82 -13.06 -13.07
C PHE A 329 0.20 -12.33 -11.90
N SER A 330 -0.39 -13.06 -10.96
CA SER A 330 -0.98 -12.51 -9.73
C SER A 330 -0.40 -13.27 -8.54
N PRO A 331 0.68 -12.75 -7.94
CA PRO A 331 1.44 -13.46 -6.91
C PRO A 331 0.64 -13.88 -5.69
N GLY A 332 -0.33 -13.09 -5.25
CA GLY A 332 -1.16 -13.38 -4.09
C GLY A 332 -0.43 -13.36 -2.74
N ASN A 333 0.83 -12.93 -2.74
CA ASN A 333 1.70 -12.91 -1.57
C ASN A 333 2.65 -11.70 -1.62
N PRO A 334 3.16 -11.22 -0.46
CA PRO A 334 4.23 -10.24 -0.42
C PRO A 334 5.45 -10.67 -1.24
N SER A 335 6.28 -9.70 -1.63
CA SER A 335 7.47 -9.97 -2.47
C SER A 335 8.51 -10.86 -1.79
N GLY A 336 8.53 -10.88 -0.45
CA GLY A 336 9.44 -11.71 0.34
C GLY A 336 10.89 -11.24 0.21
N LYS A 337 11.79 -12.21 0.17
CA LYS A 337 13.23 -11.98 -0.03
C LYS A 337 13.63 -12.00 -1.51
N ASP A 338 12.74 -12.41 -2.41
CA ASP A 338 13.02 -12.54 -3.84
C ASP A 338 13.06 -11.17 -4.55
N PHE A 339 12.30 -10.19 -4.05
CA PHE A 339 12.19 -8.85 -4.62
C PHE A 339 12.01 -7.82 -3.50
N GLN A 340 12.53 -6.61 -3.70
CA GLN A 340 12.40 -5.52 -2.72
C GLN A 340 10.94 -5.08 -2.52
N ASN A 341 10.14 -5.12 -3.59
CA ASN A 341 8.73 -4.74 -3.58
C ASN A 341 7.99 -5.32 -4.80
N PHE A 342 6.67 -5.09 -4.84
CA PHE A 342 5.82 -5.57 -5.94
C PHE A 342 6.16 -4.91 -7.29
N SER A 343 6.65 -3.68 -7.31
CA SER A 343 6.97 -2.97 -8.55
C SER A 343 8.21 -3.57 -9.22
N GLU A 344 9.28 -3.84 -8.45
CA GLU A 344 10.44 -4.56 -8.95
C GLU A 344 10.06 -5.95 -9.47
N ARG A 345 9.21 -6.67 -8.72
CA ARG A 345 8.71 -7.99 -9.12
C ARG A 345 7.92 -7.95 -10.44
N GLY A 346 7.04 -6.97 -10.61
CA GLY A 346 6.27 -6.79 -11.83
C GLY A 346 7.15 -6.39 -13.01
N GLN A 347 8.10 -5.48 -12.82
CA GLN A 347 9.04 -5.10 -13.86
C GLN A 347 9.95 -6.28 -14.26
N TYR A 348 10.38 -7.09 -13.30
CA TYR A 348 11.13 -8.33 -13.58
C TYR A 348 10.30 -9.29 -14.44
N PHE A 349 9.01 -9.51 -14.10
CA PHE A 349 8.11 -10.34 -14.89
C PHE A 349 7.99 -9.81 -16.33
N LYS A 350 7.71 -8.52 -16.51
CA LYS A 350 7.59 -7.89 -17.84
C LYS A 350 8.86 -8.07 -18.67
N ASN A 351 10.02 -7.77 -18.10
CA ASN A 351 11.31 -7.89 -18.79
C ASN A 351 11.58 -9.33 -19.24
N LYS A 352 11.26 -10.32 -18.38
CA LYS A 352 11.41 -11.73 -18.73
C LYS A 352 10.44 -12.16 -19.83
N VAL A 353 9.17 -11.76 -19.76
CA VAL A 353 8.18 -12.05 -20.80
C VAL A 353 8.63 -11.47 -22.14
N LEU A 354 9.05 -10.21 -22.19
CA LEU A 354 9.53 -9.58 -23.43
C LEU A 354 10.76 -10.30 -24.00
N LYS A 355 11.65 -10.81 -23.15
CA LYS A 355 12.80 -11.61 -23.61
C LYS A 355 12.39 -12.94 -24.25
N TYR A 356 11.34 -13.60 -23.75
CA TYR A 356 10.93 -14.94 -24.22
C TYR A 356 9.87 -14.90 -25.31
N PHE A 357 9.02 -13.87 -25.35
CA PHE A 357 7.82 -13.77 -26.18
C PHE A 357 7.72 -12.41 -26.92
N GLY A 358 8.61 -11.45 -26.66
CA GLY A 358 8.71 -10.24 -27.45
C GLY A 358 9.24 -10.58 -28.87
N GLU A 359 8.60 -10.03 -29.88
CA GLU A 359 9.09 -10.06 -31.27
C GLU A 359 10.24 -9.06 -31.46
#